data_ac521b7963a8123617329020fb40351a
#
_entry.id   ac521b7963a8123617329020fb40351a
#
_cell.length_a   1.000
_cell.length_b   1.000
_cell.length_c   1.000
_cell.angle_alpha   90.00
_cell.angle_beta   90.00
_cell.angle_gamma   90.00
#
_symmetry.space_group_name_H-M   'P 1'
#
loop_
_entity.id
_entity.type
_entity.pdbx_description
1 polymer ?
#
loop_
_entity_poly.entity_id
_entity_poly.type
_entity_poly.pdbx_seq_one_letter_code
_entity_poly.pdbx_strand_id
1 'polypeptide(L)'
;MLADRIEAKWIDAFCEIFERCAVKAGDTAAILSETQSRALNVHLAELALLRMGARPFHLVMPTPRNRNIVPVRSTGASEAIQKLGPVITALQQAGFVVDCTIEGLMHAVETPEILKASARILVISNEHPEALERMVPDPALEKRVRAAAKMLRGTKRMRVTSKAGTALDVDMVGASTVGVWGWTDKPGTLAHWPGGIVVSFPKSGTINGTLVMAPGDINLTFKRYLTSPVKMTLKDDYVVELEGEGTDAAMMRAYLAAWGDREAYAVSHVGFGMNPGARYEALSMYDQRDTNGTEIRAVSGNFLFSTGANEFAGRYTAGHFDLPMMGTTIELDGVAVVREGVLQDVFG
;
A
#
# COMPACT_ATOMS: atom_id res chain seq x y z
N MET A 1 -12.06 -18.58 20.88
CA MET A 1 -11.75 -17.37 20.09
C MET A 1 -11.47 -16.27 21.10
N LEU A 2 -10.24 -15.76 21.14
CA LEU A 2 -9.94 -14.57 21.94
C LEU A 2 -10.64 -13.41 21.25
N ALA A 3 -11.60 -12.78 21.92
CA ALA A 3 -12.17 -11.54 21.41
C ALA A 3 -11.16 -10.42 21.68
N ASP A 4 -10.81 -9.67 20.66
CA ASP A 4 -10.00 -8.47 20.81
C ASP A 4 -10.72 -7.49 21.74
N ARG A 5 -9.98 -6.95 22.70
CA ARG A 5 -10.51 -5.92 23.62
C ARG A 5 -10.07 -4.55 23.12
N ILE A 6 -10.96 -3.58 23.27
CA ILE A 6 -10.62 -2.18 23.05
C ILE A 6 -9.69 -1.72 24.16
N GLU A 7 -8.52 -1.17 23.79
CA GLU A 7 -7.56 -0.60 24.72
C GLU A 7 -7.45 0.92 24.54
N ALA A 8 -7.29 1.63 25.67
CA ALA A 8 -7.20 3.09 25.64
C ALA A 8 -6.05 3.60 24.75
N LYS A 9 -4.89 2.92 24.79
CA LYS A 9 -3.72 3.26 23.94
C LYS A 9 -4.03 3.22 22.44
N TRP A 10 -4.93 2.34 22.00
CA TRP A 10 -5.33 2.28 20.60
C TRP A 10 -6.28 3.41 20.23
N ILE A 11 -7.20 3.79 21.15
CA ILE A 11 -8.04 4.98 20.96
C ILE A 11 -7.15 6.23 20.87
N ASP A 12 -6.11 6.33 21.71
CA ASP A 12 -5.17 7.44 21.70
C ASP A 12 -4.42 7.52 20.35
N ALA A 13 -3.94 6.40 19.82
CA ALA A 13 -3.30 6.33 18.51
C ALA A 13 -4.24 6.77 17.36
N PHE A 14 -5.52 6.35 17.43
CA PHE A 14 -6.52 6.78 16.44
C PHE A 14 -6.87 8.28 16.59
N CYS A 15 -6.91 8.84 17.79
CA CYS A 15 -7.07 10.28 17.97
C CYS A 15 -5.89 11.04 17.35
N GLU A 16 -4.66 10.61 17.62
CA GLU A 16 -3.47 11.27 17.10
C GLU A 16 -3.44 11.29 15.55
N ILE A 17 -3.77 10.17 14.88
CA ILE A 17 -3.84 10.15 13.42
C ILE A 17 -4.95 11.05 12.89
N PHE A 18 -6.11 11.10 13.54
CA PHE A 18 -7.23 11.95 13.11
C PHE A 18 -6.93 13.43 13.31
N GLU A 19 -6.22 13.81 14.39
CA GLU A 19 -5.70 15.17 14.57
C GLU A 19 -4.76 15.56 13.41
N ARG A 20 -3.85 14.67 13.02
CA ARG A 20 -2.98 14.87 11.84
C ARG A 20 -3.78 14.98 10.54
N CYS A 21 -4.91 14.28 10.44
CA CYS A 21 -5.85 14.44 9.33
C CYS A 21 -6.70 15.71 9.44
N ALA A 22 -6.37 16.63 10.37
CA ALA A 22 -7.08 17.89 10.61
C ALA A 22 -8.58 17.70 10.92
N VAL A 23 -8.95 16.61 11.60
CA VAL A 23 -10.32 16.41 12.12
C VAL A 23 -10.52 17.30 13.34
N LYS A 24 -11.67 17.97 13.41
CA LYS A 24 -12.04 18.91 14.49
C LYS A 24 -13.38 18.55 15.10
N ALA A 25 -13.62 19.07 16.30
CA ALA A 25 -14.92 18.98 16.95
C ALA A 25 -16.01 19.59 16.04
N GLY A 26 -17.11 18.88 15.88
CA GLY A 26 -18.23 19.24 15.02
C GLY A 26 -18.10 18.75 13.56
N ASP A 27 -16.93 18.31 13.11
CA ASP A 27 -16.75 17.75 11.76
C ASP A 27 -17.62 16.50 11.58
N THR A 28 -18.21 16.38 10.39
CA THR A 28 -18.91 15.14 9.99
C THR A 28 -17.91 14.17 9.39
N ALA A 29 -17.85 12.97 9.94
CA ALA A 29 -16.95 11.91 9.53
C ALA A 29 -17.70 10.63 9.15
N ALA A 30 -17.45 10.08 7.97
CA ALA A 30 -17.97 8.80 7.55
C ALA A 30 -17.00 7.67 7.94
N ILE A 31 -17.52 6.61 8.58
CA ILE A 31 -16.80 5.36 8.77
C ILE A 31 -17.35 4.37 7.77
N LEU A 32 -16.56 4.09 6.72
CA LEU A 32 -16.91 3.14 5.68
C LEU A 32 -16.34 1.76 6.02
N SER A 33 -17.18 0.75 6.06
CA SER A 33 -16.77 -0.62 6.34
C SER A 33 -17.56 -1.64 5.52
N GLU A 34 -17.08 -2.86 5.51
CA GLU A 34 -17.77 -4.02 4.96
C GLU A 34 -18.16 -4.99 6.07
N THR A 35 -19.09 -5.89 5.80
CA THR A 35 -19.52 -6.91 6.79
C THR A 35 -18.38 -7.81 7.28
N GLN A 36 -17.28 -7.93 6.53
CA GLN A 36 -16.07 -8.69 6.90
C GLN A 36 -14.91 -7.79 7.32
N SER A 37 -15.11 -6.48 7.44
CA SER A 37 -14.11 -5.57 7.99
C SER A 37 -13.76 -5.92 9.44
N ARG A 38 -12.54 -5.60 9.87
CA ARG A 38 -12.14 -5.77 11.26
C ARG A 38 -12.99 -4.86 12.16
N ALA A 39 -13.92 -5.46 12.90
CA ALA A 39 -14.83 -4.72 13.78
C ALA A 39 -14.08 -3.85 14.81
N LEU A 40 -12.94 -4.33 15.30
CA LEU A 40 -12.11 -3.59 16.26
C LEU A 40 -11.66 -2.24 15.68
N ASN A 41 -11.15 -2.19 14.44
CA ASN A 41 -10.72 -0.93 13.81
C ASN A 41 -11.90 0.04 13.59
N VAL A 42 -13.06 -0.50 13.22
CA VAL A 42 -14.29 0.29 13.07
C VAL A 42 -14.70 0.94 14.41
N HIS A 43 -14.69 0.17 15.50
CA HIS A 43 -15.02 0.68 16.83
C HIS A 43 -13.97 1.67 17.35
N LEU A 44 -12.66 1.42 17.11
CA LEU A 44 -11.60 2.34 17.49
C LEU A 44 -11.74 3.68 16.76
N ALA A 45 -12.07 3.65 15.47
CA ALA A 45 -12.34 4.86 14.69
C ALA A 45 -13.52 5.64 15.23
N GLU A 46 -14.63 4.95 15.53
CA GLU A 46 -15.83 5.58 16.12
C GLU A 46 -15.51 6.26 17.46
N LEU A 47 -14.90 5.51 18.39
CA LEU A 47 -14.59 6.00 19.72
C LEU A 47 -13.62 7.19 19.69
N ALA A 48 -12.63 7.15 18.82
CA ALA A 48 -11.68 8.25 18.64
C ALA A 48 -12.37 9.51 18.09
N LEU A 49 -13.21 9.37 17.05
CA LEU A 49 -13.96 10.49 16.50
C LEU A 49 -14.91 11.12 17.51
N LEU A 50 -15.64 10.30 18.26
CA LEU A 50 -16.53 10.78 19.35
C LEU A 50 -15.75 11.50 20.44
N ARG A 51 -14.60 10.96 20.87
CA ARG A 51 -13.73 11.57 21.87
C ARG A 51 -13.19 12.93 21.42
N MET A 52 -12.93 13.09 20.12
CA MET A 52 -12.52 14.36 19.54
C MET A 52 -13.68 15.34 19.33
N GLY A 53 -14.91 14.94 19.63
CA GLY A 53 -16.11 15.75 19.42
C GLY A 53 -16.57 15.85 17.97
N ALA A 54 -16.06 15.01 17.09
CA ALA A 54 -16.57 14.88 15.74
C ALA A 54 -17.92 14.15 15.72
N ARG A 55 -18.60 14.17 14.59
CA ARG A 55 -19.92 13.58 14.38
C ARG A 55 -19.82 12.40 13.41
N PRO A 56 -19.42 11.19 13.88
CA PRO A 56 -19.31 10.02 13.03
C PRO A 56 -20.67 9.49 12.61
N PHE A 57 -20.70 8.91 11.39
CA PHE A 57 -21.79 8.04 10.96
C PHE A 57 -21.21 6.84 10.18
N HIS A 58 -21.92 5.71 10.20
CA HIS A 58 -21.47 4.47 9.60
C HIS A 58 -22.12 4.22 8.25
N LEU A 59 -21.32 3.75 7.30
CA LEU A 59 -21.75 3.14 6.05
C LEU A 59 -21.20 1.71 6.03
N VAL A 60 -22.07 0.74 6.23
CA VAL A 60 -21.70 -0.68 6.27
C VAL A 60 -22.18 -1.36 5.00
N MET A 61 -21.23 -1.78 4.16
CA MET A 61 -21.52 -2.44 2.89
C MET A 61 -21.42 -3.96 3.03
N PRO A 62 -22.23 -4.73 2.29
CA PRO A 62 -21.94 -6.14 2.13
C PRO A 62 -20.56 -6.33 1.50
N THR A 63 -19.73 -7.23 2.07
CA THR A 63 -18.47 -7.56 1.43
C THR A 63 -18.72 -8.14 0.03
N PRO A 64 -18.08 -7.58 -1.01
CA PRO A 64 -18.26 -8.05 -2.37
C PRO A 64 -17.93 -9.53 -2.52
N ARG A 65 -18.66 -10.21 -3.40
CA ARG A 65 -18.33 -11.60 -3.74
C ARG A 65 -16.99 -11.62 -4.45
N ASN A 66 -16.10 -12.46 -3.96
CA ASN A 66 -14.88 -12.77 -4.70
C ASN A 66 -15.25 -13.53 -5.98
N ARG A 67 -15.24 -12.83 -7.11
CA ARG A 67 -15.53 -13.38 -8.44
C ARG A 67 -14.24 -13.79 -9.17
N ASN A 68 -13.12 -13.35 -8.67
CA ASN A 68 -11.82 -13.64 -9.27
C ASN A 68 -11.39 -15.06 -8.88
N ILE A 69 -10.78 -15.77 -9.81
CA ILE A 69 -10.14 -17.07 -9.59
C ILE A 69 -8.99 -16.91 -8.57
N VAL A 70 -8.48 -15.69 -8.45
CA VAL A 70 -7.37 -15.32 -7.56
C VAL A 70 -7.93 -14.86 -6.23
N PRO A 71 -7.50 -15.44 -5.11
CA PRO A 71 -7.91 -15.00 -3.77
C PRO A 71 -7.18 -13.69 -3.43
N VAL A 72 -7.67 -12.57 -3.94
CA VAL A 72 -7.05 -11.27 -3.74
C VAL A 72 -7.76 -10.49 -2.66
N ARG A 73 -7.02 -10.05 -1.66
CA ARG A 73 -7.50 -9.14 -0.60
C ARG A 73 -6.46 -8.09 -0.23
N SER A 74 -5.74 -7.55 -1.21
CA SER A 74 -4.78 -6.48 -0.99
C SER A 74 -4.48 -5.68 -2.25
N THR A 75 -5.50 -5.46 -3.09
CA THR A 75 -5.37 -4.67 -4.33
C THR A 75 -5.54 -3.18 -4.10
N GLY A 76 -6.11 -2.77 -2.97
CA GLY A 76 -6.50 -1.37 -2.74
C GLY A 76 -7.68 -0.91 -3.62
N ALA A 77 -8.40 -1.83 -4.26
CA ALA A 77 -9.47 -1.56 -5.21
C ALA A 77 -10.80 -2.19 -4.73
N SER A 78 -11.33 -1.72 -3.60
CA SER A 78 -12.60 -2.21 -3.08
C SER A 78 -13.75 -1.97 -4.06
N GLU A 79 -14.52 -3.01 -4.33
CA GLU A 79 -15.78 -2.92 -5.11
C GLU A 79 -16.99 -2.65 -4.20
N ALA A 80 -16.80 -2.46 -2.89
CA ALA A 80 -17.89 -2.37 -1.92
C ALA A 80 -18.88 -1.22 -2.20
N ILE A 81 -18.39 -0.11 -2.78
CA ILE A 81 -19.21 1.06 -3.12
C ILE A 81 -19.53 1.18 -4.61
N GLN A 82 -19.14 0.16 -5.41
CA GLN A 82 -19.22 0.22 -6.86
C GLN A 82 -20.66 0.52 -7.34
N LYS A 83 -20.83 1.62 -8.08
CA LYS A 83 -22.11 2.09 -8.64
C LYS A 83 -23.21 2.37 -7.60
N LEU A 84 -22.86 2.59 -6.33
CA LEU A 84 -23.82 2.92 -5.28
C LEU A 84 -23.90 4.46 -5.09
N GLY A 85 -24.60 5.14 -5.98
CA GLY A 85 -24.72 6.60 -5.98
C GLY A 85 -25.06 7.23 -4.62
N PRO A 86 -26.05 6.72 -3.84
CA PRO A 86 -26.35 7.25 -2.50
C PRO A 86 -25.17 7.18 -1.55
N VAL A 87 -24.37 6.10 -1.58
CA VAL A 87 -23.17 5.92 -0.73
C VAL A 87 -22.09 6.90 -1.17
N ILE A 88 -21.83 7.00 -2.48
CA ILE A 88 -20.83 7.94 -3.04
C ILE A 88 -21.20 9.37 -2.64
N THR A 89 -22.48 9.77 -2.75
CA THR A 89 -22.95 11.09 -2.33
C THR A 89 -22.74 11.34 -0.84
N ALA A 90 -23.01 10.36 0.01
CA ALA A 90 -22.77 10.49 1.44
C ALA A 90 -21.27 10.67 1.76
N LEU A 91 -20.37 9.94 1.08
CA LEU A 91 -18.92 10.08 1.21
C LEU A 91 -18.43 11.43 0.71
N GLN A 92 -18.99 11.95 -0.38
CA GLN A 92 -18.67 13.29 -0.91
C GLN A 92 -19.05 14.42 0.05
N GLN A 93 -20.13 14.23 0.84
CA GLN A 93 -20.59 15.21 1.82
C GLN A 93 -19.90 15.10 3.18
N ALA A 94 -19.18 14.01 3.44
CA ALA A 94 -18.37 13.86 4.63
C ALA A 94 -17.06 14.66 4.46
N GLY A 95 -16.72 15.50 5.43
CA GLY A 95 -15.43 16.21 5.43
C GLY A 95 -14.23 15.28 5.62
N PHE A 96 -14.48 14.12 6.24
CA PHE A 96 -13.48 13.09 6.49
C PHE A 96 -14.08 11.69 6.33
N VAL A 97 -13.35 10.79 5.71
CA VAL A 97 -13.74 9.39 5.52
C VAL A 97 -12.67 8.49 6.12
N VAL A 98 -13.07 7.65 7.07
CA VAL A 98 -12.24 6.56 7.58
C VAL A 98 -12.62 5.31 6.80
N ASP A 99 -11.72 4.86 5.93
CA ASP A 99 -11.93 3.68 5.11
C ASP A 99 -11.40 2.44 5.82
N CYS A 100 -12.32 1.65 6.34
CA CYS A 100 -12.08 0.35 6.95
C CYS A 100 -12.49 -0.81 6.04
N THR A 101 -12.68 -0.60 4.75
CA THR A 101 -12.98 -1.69 3.81
C THR A 101 -11.82 -2.67 3.72
N ILE A 102 -12.08 -3.91 3.31
CA ILE A 102 -11.05 -4.97 3.32
C ILE A 102 -9.92 -4.65 2.35
N GLU A 103 -10.26 -4.23 1.12
CA GLU A 103 -9.27 -3.93 0.07
C GLU A 103 -8.76 -2.48 0.15
N GLY A 104 -9.54 -1.57 0.71
CA GLY A 104 -9.28 -0.13 0.67
C GLY A 104 -9.77 0.55 -0.61
N LEU A 105 -9.94 1.87 -0.53
CA LEU A 105 -10.43 2.70 -1.64
C LEU A 105 -9.31 3.27 -2.53
N MET A 106 -8.05 2.92 -2.31
CA MET A 106 -6.91 3.58 -2.96
C MET A 106 -7.01 3.58 -4.48
N HIS A 107 -7.41 2.45 -5.06
CA HIS A 107 -7.58 2.24 -6.50
C HIS A 107 -9.04 1.99 -6.90
N ALA A 108 -10.02 2.26 -6.00
CA ALA A 108 -11.43 2.14 -6.35
C ALA A 108 -11.82 3.19 -7.39
N VAL A 109 -12.64 2.79 -8.36
CA VAL A 109 -13.04 3.61 -9.51
C VAL A 109 -13.75 4.90 -9.07
N GLU A 110 -14.46 4.85 -7.96
CA GLU A 110 -15.24 5.95 -7.39
C GLU A 110 -14.40 6.96 -6.59
N THR A 111 -13.19 6.59 -6.18
CA THR A 111 -12.32 7.42 -5.34
C THR A 111 -12.03 8.81 -5.93
N PRO A 112 -11.69 8.97 -7.23
CA PRO A 112 -11.47 10.28 -7.82
C PRO A 112 -12.70 11.21 -7.71
N GLU A 113 -13.91 10.67 -7.81
CA GLU A 113 -15.15 11.43 -7.71
C GLU A 113 -15.38 11.92 -6.27
N ILE A 114 -15.10 11.08 -5.27
CA ILE A 114 -15.20 11.43 -3.85
C ILE A 114 -14.18 12.53 -3.50
N LEU A 115 -12.93 12.38 -3.96
CA LEU A 115 -11.87 13.35 -3.70
C LEU A 115 -12.14 14.71 -4.37
N LYS A 116 -12.74 14.76 -5.56
CA LYS A 116 -13.15 16.00 -6.24
C LYS A 116 -14.13 16.82 -5.41
N ALA A 117 -14.93 16.18 -4.55
CA ALA A 117 -15.84 16.86 -3.62
C ALA A 117 -15.11 17.38 -2.36
N SER A 118 -13.79 17.34 -2.32
CA SER A 118 -12.94 17.80 -1.22
C SER A 118 -12.95 16.91 0.03
N ALA A 119 -13.53 15.72 0.00
CA ALA A 119 -13.42 14.76 1.09
C ALA A 119 -11.95 14.33 1.28
N ARG A 120 -11.54 14.13 2.54
CA ARG A 120 -10.25 13.53 2.89
C ARG A 120 -10.49 12.07 3.22
N ILE A 121 -9.70 11.16 2.65
CA ILE A 121 -9.86 9.73 2.89
C ILE A 121 -8.61 9.19 3.59
N LEU A 122 -8.79 8.58 4.76
CA LEU A 122 -7.76 7.81 5.44
C LEU A 122 -8.09 6.33 5.35
N VAL A 123 -7.27 5.58 4.62
CA VAL A 123 -7.38 4.13 4.46
C VAL A 123 -6.68 3.45 5.61
N ILE A 124 -7.39 2.66 6.41
CA ILE A 124 -6.86 1.88 7.53
C ILE A 124 -6.92 0.38 7.18
N SER A 125 -7.94 -0.01 6.39
CA SER A 125 -8.19 -1.40 5.99
C SER A 125 -8.24 -2.36 7.20
N ASN A 126 -7.66 -3.55 7.06
CA ASN A 126 -7.67 -4.57 8.09
C ASN A 126 -6.33 -4.68 8.85
N GLU A 127 -5.55 -3.61 8.97
CA GLU A 127 -4.29 -3.65 9.71
C GLU A 127 -4.52 -3.99 11.20
N HIS A 128 -3.59 -4.72 11.80
CA HIS A 128 -3.65 -5.06 13.21
C HIS A 128 -3.43 -3.81 14.07
N PRO A 129 -4.25 -3.56 15.14
CA PRO A 129 -4.10 -2.37 15.99
C PRO A 129 -2.70 -2.21 16.61
N GLU A 130 -1.99 -3.29 16.92
CA GLU A 130 -0.59 -3.24 17.36
C GLU A 130 0.37 -2.68 16.28
N ALA A 131 0.13 -2.99 15.02
CA ALA A 131 0.90 -2.42 13.91
C ALA A 131 0.63 -0.91 13.79
N LEU A 132 -0.63 -0.52 13.91
CA LEU A 132 -1.04 0.89 13.92
C LEU A 132 -0.43 1.66 15.10
N GLU A 133 -0.47 1.08 16.30
CA GLU A 133 0.12 1.65 17.51
C GLU A 133 1.63 1.91 17.38
N ARG A 134 2.38 1.00 16.75
CA ARG A 134 3.82 1.16 16.52
C ARG A 134 4.16 2.21 15.47
N MET A 135 3.24 2.45 14.55
CA MET A 135 3.42 3.33 13.41
C MET A 135 2.50 4.54 13.48
N VAL A 136 2.36 5.09 14.69
CA VAL A 136 1.69 6.37 14.90
C VAL A 136 2.40 7.45 14.09
N PRO A 137 1.69 8.44 13.57
CA PRO A 137 2.23 9.48 12.69
C PRO A 137 3.42 10.22 13.29
N ASP A 138 4.52 10.25 12.57
CA ASP A 138 5.73 10.95 12.94
C ASP A 138 6.04 12.06 11.92
N PRO A 139 6.08 13.35 12.35
CA PRO A 139 6.47 14.46 11.47
C PRO A 139 7.89 14.32 10.91
N ALA A 140 8.78 13.64 11.60
CA ALA A 140 10.12 13.36 11.06
C ALA A 140 10.05 12.39 9.89
N LEU A 141 9.17 11.38 9.97
CA LEU A 141 8.92 10.47 8.86
C LEU A 141 8.31 11.21 7.67
N GLU A 142 7.34 12.11 7.89
CA GLU A 142 6.79 12.94 6.83
C GLU A 142 7.89 13.72 6.10
N LYS A 143 8.75 14.42 6.84
CA LYS A 143 9.86 15.20 6.27
C LYS A 143 10.73 14.32 5.38
N ARG A 144 11.12 13.14 5.87
CA ARG A 144 11.95 12.18 5.12
C ARG A 144 11.26 11.64 3.88
N VAL A 145 9.98 11.25 3.97
CA VAL A 145 9.19 10.76 2.83
C VAL A 145 9.02 11.85 1.77
N ARG A 146 8.78 13.11 2.17
CA ARG A 146 8.69 14.25 1.24
C ARG A 146 10.03 14.50 0.54
N ALA A 147 11.15 14.40 1.25
CA ALA A 147 12.49 14.55 0.68
C ALA A 147 12.80 13.42 -0.32
N ALA A 148 12.48 12.17 0.05
CA ALA A 148 12.64 11.02 -0.84
C ALA A 148 11.77 11.14 -2.10
N ALA A 149 10.51 11.55 -1.96
CA ALA A 149 9.62 11.78 -3.10
C ALA A 149 10.12 12.92 -4.01
N LYS A 150 10.71 13.97 -3.44
CA LYS A 150 11.35 15.04 -4.21
C LYS A 150 12.57 14.53 -4.98
N MET A 151 13.40 13.72 -4.35
CA MET A 151 14.58 13.09 -4.98
C MET A 151 14.17 12.20 -6.14
N LEU A 152 13.20 11.30 -5.92
CA LEU A 152 12.68 10.41 -6.97
C LEU A 152 12.10 11.19 -8.18
N ARG A 153 11.39 12.28 -7.95
CA ARG A 153 10.86 13.13 -9.06
C ARG A 153 11.96 13.76 -9.89
N GLY A 154 13.12 14.03 -9.30
CA GLY A 154 14.29 14.58 -9.99
C GLY A 154 15.19 13.52 -10.64
N THR A 155 14.99 12.24 -10.32
CA THR A 155 15.81 11.13 -10.77
C THR A 155 15.51 10.78 -12.23
N LYS A 156 16.56 10.54 -13.00
CA LYS A 156 16.44 10.07 -14.39
C LYS A 156 16.55 8.56 -14.50
N ARG A 157 17.35 7.94 -13.65
CA ARG A 157 17.60 6.49 -13.66
C ARG A 157 17.58 5.91 -12.25
N MET A 158 16.80 4.86 -12.06
CA MET A 158 16.89 4.00 -10.89
C MET A 158 17.55 2.68 -11.30
N ARG A 159 18.55 2.27 -10.53
CA ARG A 159 19.18 0.96 -10.67
C ARG A 159 18.95 0.15 -9.41
N VAL A 160 18.51 -1.09 -9.56
CA VAL A 160 18.30 -2.00 -8.44
C VAL A 160 19.16 -3.24 -8.63
N THR A 161 19.93 -3.58 -7.63
CA THR A 161 20.80 -4.77 -7.64
C THR A 161 20.66 -5.57 -6.35
N SER A 162 20.99 -6.86 -6.37
CA SER A 162 21.07 -7.68 -5.16
C SER A 162 22.11 -8.78 -5.31
N LYS A 163 22.57 -9.34 -4.19
CA LYS A 163 23.45 -10.52 -4.16
C LYS A 163 22.81 -11.77 -4.80
N ALA A 164 21.47 -11.82 -4.81
CA ALA A 164 20.71 -12.90 -5.42
C ALA A 164 20.73 -12.87 -6.97
N GLY A 165 21.16 -11.76 -7.56
CA GLY A 165 21.27 -11.61 -9.03
C GLY A 165 20.27 -10.63 -9.63
N THR A 166 19.55 -9.85 -8.83
CA THR A 166 18.75 -8.72 -9.37
C THR A 166 19.68 -7.73 -10.06
N ALA A 167 19.32 -7.35 -11.28
CA ALA A 167 19.94 -6.30 -12.07
C ALA A 167 18.85 -5.63 -12.92
N LEU A 168 18.17 -4.65 -12.30
CA LEU A 168 17.04 -3.96 -12.89
C LEU A 168 17.42 -2.52 -13.20
N ASP A 169 17.03 -2.06 -14.35
CA ASP A 169 17.23 -0.70 -14.84
C ASP A 169 15.88 -0.07 -15.11
N VAL A 170 15.65 1.11 -14.55
CA VAL A 170 14.39 1.86 -14.68
C VAL A 170 14.69 3.27 -15.17
N ASP A 171 14.18 3.62 -16.35
CA ASP A 171 14.13 5.00 -16.79
C ASP A 171 13.02 5.72 -16.03
N MET A 172 13.42 6.69 -15.20
CA MET A 172 12.53 7.45 -14.31
C MET A 172 12.02 8.74 -14.95
N VAL A 173 12.44 9.07 -16.17
CA VAL A 173 12.05 10.33 -16.82
C VAL A 173 10.54 10.41 -17.02
N GLY A 174 9.92 11.38 -16.37
CA GLY A 174 8.47 11.59 -16.41
C GLY A 174 7.65 10.59 -15.61
N ALA A 175 8.27 9.79 -14.74
CA ALA A 175 7.56 8.95 -13.78
C ALA A 175 6.75 9.80 -12.79
N SER A 176 5.53 9.37 -12.49
CA SER A 176 4.73 9.97 -11.41
C SER A 176 5.18 9.41 -10.07
N THR A 177 5.45 10.27 -9.09
CA THR A 177 5.96 9.83 -7.77
C THR A 177 5.01 10.26 -6.67
N VAL A 178 4.69 9.31 -5.80
CA VAL A 178 3.84 9.48 -4.62
C VAL A 178 4.64 9.13 -3.36
N GLY A 179 4.53 9.99 -2.35
CA GLY A 179 5.01 9.72 -1.00
C GLY A 179 3.82 9.65 -0.05
N VAL A 180 3.77 8.61 0.77
CA VAL A 180 2.72 8.41 1.77
C VAL A 180 3.35 8.31 3.14
N TRP A 181 3.04 9.26 4.01
CA TRP A 181 3.60 9.38 5.36
C TRP A 181 2.63 8.97 6.48
N GLY A 182 1.40 8.56 6.14
CA GLY A 182 0.44 7.99 7.07
C GLY A 182 -0.81 8.82 7.34
N TRP A 183 -0.90 10.07 6.85
CA TRP A 183 -2.09 10.91 7.04
C TRP A 183 -2.30 11.87 5.88
N THR A 184 -3.49 12.48 5.87
CA THR A 184 -3.90 13.50 4.90
C THR A 184 -4.61 14.65 5.59
N ASP A 185 -4.09 15.86 5.45
CA ASP A 185 -4.62 17.10 6.03
C ASP A 185 -5.24 18.03 4.97
N LYS A 186 -5.08 17.71 3.69
CA LYS A 186 -5.55 18.53 2.58
C LYS A 186 -6.88 18.03 2.01
N PRO A 187 -7.86 18.92 1.77
CA PRO A 187 -9.08 18.56 1.06
C PRO A 187 -8.79 17.88 -0.28
N GLY A 188 -9.58 16.85 -0.61
CA GLY A 188 -9.46 16.14 -1.88
C GLY A 188 -8.23 15.23 -1.99
N THR A 189 -7.68 14.80 -0.85
CA THR A 189 -6.52 13.89 -0.83
C THR A 189 -6.80 12.62 -0.02
N LEU A 190 -6.03 11.57 -0.36
CA LEU A 190 -6.09 10.26 0.28
C LEU A 190 -4.71 9.89 0.82
N ALA A 191 -4.69 9.26 1.99
CA ALA A 191 -3.53 8.56 2.54
C ALA A 191 -3.95 7.22 3.13
N HIS A 192 -2.99 6.33 3.33
CA HIS A 192 -3.19 5.12 4.13
C HIS A 192 -2.35 5.18 5.39
N TRP A 193 -2.83 4.55 6.45
CA TRP A 193 -2.11 4.30 7.69
C TRP A 193 -1.96 2.79 7.90
N PRO A 194 -0.75 2.28 8.10
CA PRO A 194 0.55 2.99 8.29
C PRO A 194 1.08 3.65 7.02
N GLY A 195 1.96 4.65 7.23
CA GLY A 195 2.71 5.33 6.19
C GLY A 195 4.20 4.98 6.19
N GLY A 196 4.99 5.73 5.44
CA GLY A 196 6.42 5.52 5.29
C GLY A 196 6.78 4.80 4.00
N ILE A 197 6.14 5.18 2.89
CA ILE A 197 6.35 4.57 1.56
C ILE A 197 6.59 5.69 0.56
N VAL A 198 7.54 5.46 -0.34
CA VAL A 198 7.70 6.27 -1.55
C VAL A 198 7.74 5.37 -2.77
N VAL A 199 6.90 5.66 -3.75
CA VAL A 199 6.80 4.88 -4.99
C VAL A 199 6.73 5.78 -6.20
N SER A 200 7.25 5.28 -7.31
CA SER A 200 7.15 5.90 -8.62
C SER A 200 6.47 4.96 -9.59
N PHE A 201 5.65 5.52 -10.43
CA PHE A 201 4.92 4.89 -11.53
C PHE A 201 5.61 5.27 -12.84
N PRO A 202 6.53 4.42 -13.34
CA PRO A 202 7.29 4.71 -14.54
C PRO A 202 6.42 4.76 -15.79
N LYS A 203 6.91 5.41 -16.83
CA LYS A 203 6.27 5.44 -18.15
C LYS A 203 6.32 4.05 -18.79
N SER A 204 5.47 3.82 -19.79
CA SER A 204 5.49 2.54 -20.53
C SER A 204 6.82 2.32 -21.27
N GLY A 205 7.33 1.08 -21.23
CA GLY A 205 8.53 0.65 -21.93
C GLY A 205 9.85 1.02 -21.24
N THR A 206 9.83 1.41 -19.98
CA THR A 206 10.98 2.01 -19.29
C THR A 206 11.74 1.07 -18.37
N ILE A 207 11.23 -0.15 -18.14
CA ILE A 207 11.82 -1.09 -17.18
C ILE A 207 12.32 -2.34 -17.90
N ASN A 208 13.62 -2.62 -17.72
CA ASN A 208 14.27 -3.76 -18.31
C ASN A 208 15.26 -4.40 -17.33
N GLY A 209 15.49 -5.70 -17.48
CA GLY A 209 16.49 -6.42 -16.72
C GLY A 209 15.98 -7.69 -16.05
N THR A 210 16.63 -8.07 -14.97
CA THR A 210 16.33 -9.28 -14.21
C THR A 210 16.02 -8.91 -12.77
N LEU A 211 14.94 -9.46 -12.23
CA LEU A 211 14.59 -9.38 -10.83
C LEU A 211 14.65 -10.79 -10.24
N VAL A 212 15.48 -10.97 -9.22
CA VAL A 212 15.63 -12.24 -8.51
C VAL A 212 15.20 -12.05 -7.07
N MET A 213 14.08 -12.63 -6.72
CA MET A 213 13.61 -12.73 -5.35
C MET A 213 14.34 -13.87 -4.65
N ALA A 214 14.91 -13.60 -3.49
CA ALA A 214 15.63 -14.57 -2.67
C ALA A 214 14.70 -15.20 -1.60
N PRO A 215 15.10 -16.32 -0.98
CA PRO A 215 14.45 -16.76 0.25
C PRO A 215 14.44 -15.63 1.29
N GLY A 216 13.28 -15.40 1.91
CA GLY A 216 13.05 -14.27 2.82
C GLY A 216 12.42 -13.04 2.17
N ASP A 217 12.47 -12.87 0.86
CA ASP A 217 11.64 -11.87 0.17
C ASP A 217 10.16 -12.24 0.27
N ILE A 218 9.27 -11.31 -0.01
CA ILE A 218 7.87 -11.45 0.35
C ILE A 218 6.97 -11.50 -0.88
N ASN A 219 6.11 -12.51 -0.92
CA ASN A 219 4.91 -12.51 -1.74
C ASN A 219 3.76 -11.98 -0.89
N LEU A 220 3.44 -10.70 -1.06
CA LEU A 220 2.49 -10.03 -0.18
C LEU A 220 1.04 -10.43 -0.45
N THR A 221 0.70 -10.74 -1.69
CA THR A 221 -0.65 -11.23 -2.05
C THR A 221 -0.97 -12.54 -1.34
N PHE A 222 -0.01 -13.46 -1.25
CA PHE A 222 -0.18 -14.72 -0.53
C PHE A 222 0.28 -14.64 0.93
N LYS A 223 0.75 -13.47 1.37
CA LYS A 223 1.17 -13.17 2.75
C LYS A 223 2.15 -14.21 3.28
N ARG A 224 3.24 -14.41 2.54
CA ARG A 224 4.27 -15.39 2.90
C ARG A 224 5.66 -14.93 2.49
N TYR A 225 6.65 -15.39 3.26
CA TYR A 225 8.05 -15.31 2.86
C TYR A 225 8.35 -16.37 1.82
N LEU A 226 9.16 -16.04 0.82
CA LEU A 226 9.68 -17.03 -0.11
C LEU A 226 10.65 -17.98 0.59
N THR A 227 10.60 -19.24 0.22
CA THR A 227 11.50 -20.31 0.68
C THR A 227 12.46 -20.78 -0.40
N SER A 228 12.15 -20.43 -1.65
CA SER A 228 12.96 -20.72 -2.84
C SER A 228 13.10 -19.49 -3.72
N PRO A 229 14.22 -19.36 -4.45
CA PRO A 229 14.40 -18.21 -5.32
C PRO A 229 13.45 -18.23 -6.51
N VAL A 230 13.02 -17.03 -6.93
CA VAL A 230 12.19 -16.82 -8.11
C VAL A 230 12.84 -15.73 -8.97
N LYS A 231 13.13 -16.05 -10.23
CA LYS A 231 13.71 -15.09 -11.17
C LYS A 231 12.66 -14.65 -12.19
N MET A 232 12.57 -13.35 -12.41
CA MET A 232 11.73 -12.74 -13.44
C MET A 232 12.61 -11.97 -14.43
N THR A 233 12.40 -12.22 -15.72
CA THR A 233 12.99 -11.42 -16.79
C THR A 233 11.98 -10.37 -17.21
N LEU A 234 12.41 -9.09 -17.17
CA LEU A 234 11.58 -7.95 -17.55
C LEU A 234 12.07 -7.37 -18.87
N LYS A 235 11.12 -7.14 -19.77
CA LYS A 235 11.35 -6.48 -21.04
C LYS A 235 10.21 -5.49 -21.32
N ASP A 236 10.58 -4.23 -21.55
CA ASP A 236 9.61 -3.15 -21.84
C ASP A 236 8.45 -3.14 -20.83
N ASP A 237 8.78 -3.19 -19.54
CA ASP A 237 7.90 -3.28 -18.34
C ASP A 237 7.29 -4.66 -18.05
N TYR A 238 7.23 -5.56 -19.01
CA TYR A 238 6.51 -6.82 -18.81
C TYR A 238 7.41 -7.92 -18.26
N VAL A 239 6.91 -8.68 -17.31
CA VAL A 239 7.48 -9.98 -16.94
C VAL A 239 7.23 -10.92 -18.11
N VAL A 240 8.29 -11.18 -18.89
CA VAL A 240 8.25 -12.05 -20.08
C VAL A 240 8.60 -13.49 -19.77
N GLU A 241 9.29 -13.72 -18.65
CA GLU A 241 9.67 -15.04 -18.19
C GLU A 241 9.70 -15.06 -16.66
N LEU A 242 9.21 -16.16 -16.05
CA LEU A 242 9.26 -16.41 -14.62
C LEU A 242 9.81 -17.81 -14.38
N GLU A 243 11.05 -17.87 -13.90
CA GLU A 243 11.83 -19.08 -13.63
C GLU A 243 11.87 -19.36 -12.12
N GLY A 244 11.99 -20.61 -11.76
CA GLY A 244 12.13 -21.09 -10.39
C GLY A 244 11.42 -22.41 -10.21
N GLU A 245 11.93 -23.17 -9.24
CA GLU A 245 11.37 -24.44 -8.83
C GLU A 245 10.53 -24.29 -7.55
N GLY A 246 9.69 -25.28 -7.30
CA GLY A 246 8.91 -25.36 -6.05
C GLY A 246 7.66 -24.47 -6.02
N THR A 247 7.08 -24.34 -4.83
CA THR A 247 5.77 -23.76 -4.60
C THR A 247 5.73 -22.26 -4.87
N ASP A 248 6.81 -21.54 -4.55
CA ASP A 248 6.81 -20.07 -4.68
C ASP A 248 6.68 -19.65 -6.13
N ALA A 249 7.51 -20.20 -7.02
CA ALA A 249 7.43 -19.92 -8.46
C ALA A 249 6.12 -20.42 -9.08
N ALA A 250 5.63 -21.60 -8.66
CA ALA A 250 4.38 -22.15 -9.15
C ALA A 250 3.19 -21.25 -8.79
N MET A 251 3.11 -20.76 -7.55
CA MET A 251 2.06 -19.84 -7.09
C MET A 251 2.11 -18.50 -7.84
N MET A 252 3.29 -17.94 -8.07
CA MET A 252 3.44 -16.68 -8.79
C MET A 252 3.02 -16.80 -10.26
N ARG A 253 3.43 -17.89 -10.94
CA ARG A 253 2.97 -18.18 -12.32
C ARG A 253 1.45 -18.34 -12.37
N ALA A 254 0.89 -19.13 -11.46
CA ALA A 254 -0.55 -19.36 -11.41
C ALA A 254 -1.33 -18.07 -11.15
N TYR A 255 -0.84 -17.22 -10.25
CA TYR A 255 -1.44 -15.92 -9.95
C TYR A 255 -1.50 -15.02 -11.20
N LEU A 256 -0.37 -14.81 -11.85
CA LEU A 256 -0.32 -13.96 -13.03
C LEU A 256 -1.17 -14.52 -14.18
N ALA A 257 -1.12 -15.83 -14.41
CA ALA A 257 -1.90 -16.49 -15.48
C ALA A 257 -3.41 -16.46 -15.22
N ALA A 258 -3.83 -16.50 -13.95
CA ALA A 258 -5.25 -16.53 -13.57
C ALA A 258 -6.02 -15.27 -14.00
N TRP A 259 -5.33 -14.14 -14.15
CA TRP A 259 -5.97 -12.90 -14.61
C TRP A 259 -6.41 -12.97 -16.08
N GLY A 260 -5.76 -13.81 -16.92
CA GLY A 260 -6.02 -13.83 -18.37
C GLY A 260 -5.79 -12.49 -19.05
N ASP A 261 -5.05 -11.61 -18.42
CA ASP A 261 -4.79 -10.23 -18.82
C ASP A 261 -3.29 -9.98 -18.87
N ARG A 262 -2.80 -9.55 -20.05
CA ARG A 262 -1.39 -9.22 -20.23
C ARG A 262 -0.93 -8.09 -19.33
N GLU A 263 -1.80 -7.12 -19.04
CA GLU A 263 -1.45 -5.94 -18.24
C GLU A 263 -1.15 -6.31 -16.77
N ALA A 264 -1.63 -7.46 -16.28
CA ALA A 264 -1.28 -7.97 -14.97
C ALA A 264 0.21 -8.33 -14.82
N TYR A 265 0.91 -8.59 -15.94
CA TYR A 265 2.35 -8.86 -15.98
C TYR A 265 3.22 -7.61 -16.07
N ALA A 266 2.63 -6.46 -16.34
CA ALA A 266 3.37 -5.22 -16.48
C ALA A 266 3.69 -4.59 -15.13
N VAL A 267 4.86 -3.95 -14.99
CA VAL A 267 5.22 -3.26 -13.76
C VAL A 267 4.28 -2.10 -13.48
N SER A 268 3.70 -2.08 -12.28
CA SER A 268 2.86 -1.00 -11.77
C SER A 268 3.73 0.12 -11.22
N HIS A 269 4.45 -0.17 -10.16
CA HIS A 269 5.31 0.81 -9.50
C HIS A 269 6.60 0.18 -8.95
N VAL A 270 7.56 1.06 -8.69
CA VAL A 270 8.82 0.75 -8.01
C VAL A 270 9.08 1.80 -6.92
N GLY A 271 9.69 1.39 -5.82
CA GLY A 271 9.97 2.29 -4.72
C GLY A 271 10.58 1.62 -3.52
N PHE A 272 10.43 2.20 -2.34
CA PHE A 272 10.95 1.63 -1.10
C PHE A 272 10.21 2.11 0.14
N GLY A 273 10.26 1.28 1.19
CA GLY A 273 9.76 1.61 2.51
C GLY A 273 10.75 2.42 3.33
N MET A 274 10.22 3.22 4.26
CA MET A 274 10.99 4.18 5.07
C MET A 274 10.55 4.22 6.54
N ASN A 275 9.58 3.39 6.96
CA ASN A 275 9.04 3.46 8.32
C ASN A 275 9.89 2.60 9.28
N PRO A 276 10.55 3.22 10.27
CA PRO A 276 11.36 2.46 11.23
C PRO A 276 10.53 1.63 12.21
N GLY A 277 9.23 1.91 12.36
CA GLY A 277 8.30 1.15 13.21
C GLY A 277 7.74 -0.09 12.54
N ALA A 278 7.86 -0.22 11.21
CA ALA A 278 7.40 -1.37 10.46
C ALA A 278 8.31 -2.59 10.68
N ARG A 279 7.70 -3.75 10.85
CA ARG A 279 8.42 -5.00 11.15
C ARG A 279 8.34 -5.98 9.99
N TYR A 280 9.51 -6.45 9.60
CA TYR A 280 9.63 -7.53 8.62
C TYR A 280 8.90 -8.80 9.07
N GLU A 281 8.94 -9.11 10.38
CA GLU A 281 8.36 -10.30 10.98
C GLU A 281 6.84 -10.29 11.09
N ALA A 282 6.16 -9.21 10.67
CA ALA A 282 4.72 -9.05 10.83
C ALA A 282 3.90 -10.21 10.23
N LEU A 283 4.35 -10.80 9.11
CA LEU A 283 3.68 -11.97 8.53
C LEU A 283 3.76 -13.24 9.39
N SER A 284 4.72 -13.30 10.31
CA SER A 284 4.86 -14.41 11.26
C SER A 284 4.24 -14.10 12.62
N MET A 285 4.01 -12.82 12.93
CA MET A 285 3.48 -12.37 14.22
C MET A 285 1.96 -12.35 14.26
N TYR A 286 1.32 -12.06 13.13
CA TYR A 286 -0.13 -11.90 13.04
C TYR A 286 -0.75 -13.00 12.18
N ASP A 287 -2.03 -13.28 12.43
CA ASP A 287 -2.82 -14.12 11.52
C ASP A 287 -2.86 -13.45 10.12
N GLN A 288 -2.84 -14.26 9.08
CA GLN A 288 -2.90 -13.75 7.70
C GLN A 288 -4.15 -12.90 7.42
N ARG A 289 -5.24 -13.14 8.16
CA ARG A 289 -6.46 -12.32 8.09
C ARG A 289 -6.27 -10.94 8.71
N ASP A 290 -5.34 -10.83 9.65
CA ASP A 290 -5.03 -9.62 10.42
C ASP A 290 -3.94 -8.76 9.77
N THR A 291 -3.50 -9.13 8.58
CA THR A 291 -2.44 -8.44 7.86
C THR A 291 -2.95 -7.98 6.51
N ASN A 292 -3.18 -6.70 6.34
CA ASN A 292 -3.43 -6.14 5.01
C ASN A 292 -2.14 -6.12 4.19
N GLY A 293 -1.05 -5.80 4.82
CA GLY A 293 0.28 -5.77 4.21
C GLY A 293 0.85 -4.38 4.03
N THR A 294 0.17 -3.33 4.45
CA THR A 294 0.70 -1.97 4.38
C THR A 294 1.93 -1.80 5.27
N GLU A 295 1.96 -2.45 6.44
CA GLU A 295 3.15 -2.51 7.29
C GLU A 295 4.36 -3.08 6.53
N ILE A 296 4.17 -4.19 5.83
CA ILE A 296 5.25 -4.85 5.08
C ILE A 296 5.77 -3.96 3.94
N ARG A 297 4.89 -3.23 3.28
CA ARG A 297 5.30 -2.25 2.26
C ARG A 297 6.14 -1.13 2.86
N ALA A 298 5.90 -0.76 4.10
CA ALA A 298 6.57 0.33 4.81
C ALA A 298 7.90 -0.06 5.47
N VAL A 299 8.28 -1.35 5.50
CA VAL A 299 9.55 -1.80 6.10
C VAL A 299 10.72 -1.01 5.52
N SER A 300 11.49 -0.36 6.41
CA SER A 300 12.57 0.53 6.02
C SER A 300 13.65 -0.22 5.25
N GLY A 301 13.97 0.26 4.04
CA GLY A 301 15.03 -0.30 3.20
C GLY A 301 14.62 -1.47 2.30
N ASN A 302 13.35 -1.87 2.29
CA ASN A 302 12.87 -2.82 1.29
C ASN A 302 12.85 -2.18 -0.11
N PHE A 303 12.88 -2.98 -1.15
CA PHE A 303 12.52 -2.57 -2.50
C PHE A 303 11.07 -2.99 -2.78
N LEU A 304 10.23 -2.03 -3.09
CA LEU A 304 8.85 -2.26 -3.48
C LEU A 304 8.79 -2.43 -5.00
N PHE A 305 8.57 -3.65 -5.42
CA PHE A 305 8.27 -3.99 -6.81
C PHE A 305 6.83 -4.47 -6.92
N SER A 306 6.11 -3.97 -7.89
CA SER A 306 4.72 -4.35 -8.10
C SER A 306 4.41 -4.50 -9.59
N THR A 307 3.57 -5.49 -9.94
CA THR A 307 2.97 -5.58 -11.28
C THR A 307 1.48 -5.25 -11.22
N GLY A 308 0.89 -4.89 -12.36
CA GLY A 308 -0.53 -4.60 -12.51
C GLY A 308 -0.81 -3.19 -13.01
N ALA A 309 -1.90 -2.60 -12.50
CA ALA A 309 -2.38 -1.29 -12.93
C ALA A 309 -1.34 -0.18 -12.74
N ASN A 310 -1.24 0.71 -13.73
CA ASN A 310 -0.48 1.95 -13.69
C ASN A 310 -1.26 3.02 -14.47
N GLU A 311 -2.18 3.67 -13.78
CA GLU A 311 -3.09 4.65 -14.38
C GLU A 311 -2.34 5.86 -14.96
N PHE A 312 -1.17 6.20 -14.37
CA PHE A 312 -0.31 7.28 -14.87
C PHE A 312 0.33 6.96 -16.24
N ALA A 313 0.44 5.69 -16.59
CA ALA A 313 0.86 5.21 -17.90
C ALA A 313 -0.32 4.76 -18.78
N GLY A 314 -1.57 5.02 -18.35
CA GLY A 314 -2.79 4.63 -19.07
C GLY A 314 -3.08 3.13 -19.05
N ARG A 315 -2.51 2.40 -18.07
CA ARG A 315 -2.64 0.95 -17.95
C ARG A 315 -3.65 0.60 -16.86
N TYR A 316 -4.66 -0.16 -17.23
CA TYR A 316 -5.75 -0.58 -16.34
C TYR A 316 -5.86 -2.11 -16.34
N THR A 317 -5.86 -2.70 -15.17
CA THR A 317 -6.09 -4.14 -14.94
C THR A 317 -6.60 -4.33 -13.52
N ALA A 318 -7.31 -5.42 -13.26
CA ALA A 318 -7.71 -5.79 -11.91
C ALA A 318 -6.56 -6.47 -11.12
N GLY A 319 -5.50 -6.88 -11.79
CA GLY A 319 -4.33 -7.49 -11.17
C GLY A 319 -3.47 -6.44 -10.45
N HIS A 320 -3.03 -6.78 -9.23
CA HIS A 320 -2.04 -6.02 -8.48
C HIS A 320 -1.22 -6.98 -7.63
N PHE A 321 0.09 -7.00 -7.84
CA PHE A 321 0.96 -8.01 -7.23
C PHE A 321 2.18 -7.34 -6.62
N ASP A 322 2.14 -7.14 -5.30
CA ASP A 322 3.24 -6.57 -4.55
C ASP A 322 4.24 -7.62 -4.09
N LEU A 323 5.50 -7.36 -4.37
CA LEU A 323 6.63 -8.22 -4.12
C LEU A 323 7.76 -7.43 -3.40
N PRO A 324 7.63 -7.16 -2.09
CA PRO A 324 8.66 -6.51 -1.31
C PRO A 324 9.93 -7.37 -1.21
N MET A 325 11.07 -6.78 -1.55
CA MET A 325 12.39 -7.44 -1.52
C MET A 325 13.29 -6.79 -0.48
N MET A 326 13.98 -7.60 0.32
CA MET A 326 14.69 -7.11 1.52
C MET A 326 16.18 -6.83 1.28
N GLY A 327 16.89 -7.62 0.50
CA GLY A 327 18.35 -7.56 0.37
C GLY A 327 18.86 -6.74 -0.81
N THR A 328 18.15 -5.71 -1.26
CA THR A 328 18.50 -4.96 -2.48
C THR A 328 19.35 -3.72 -2.19
N THR A 329 20.09 -3.28 -3.22
CA THR A 329 20.69 -1.95 -3.28
C THR A 329 19.96 -1.15 -4.35
N ILE A 330 19.50 0.04 -3.99
CA ILE A 330 18.78 0.98 -4.87
C ILE A 330 19.64 2.22 -5.05
N GLU A 331 19.95 2.54 -6.29
CA GLU A 331 20.68 3.75 -6.68
C GLU A 331 19.79 4.67 -7.51
N LEU A 332 19.77 5.94 -7.18
CA LEU A 332 19.11 7.01 -7.92
C LEU A 332 20.17 7.93 -8.53
N ASP A 333 20.34 7.90 -9.86
CA ASP A 333 21.39 8.61 -10.58
C ASP A 333 22.80 8.39 -10.00
N GLY A 334 23.08 7.16 -9.52
CA GLY A 334 24.36 6.76 -8.92
C GLY A 334 24.47 7.02 -7.40
N VAL A 335 23.47 7.63 -6.77
CA VAL A 335 23.42 7.80 -5.31
C VAL A 335 22.68 6.63 -4.69
N ALA A 336 23.35 5.83 -3.86
CA ALA A 336 22.72 4.74 -3.15
C ALA A 336 21.79 5.27 -2.06
N VAL A 337 20.48 5.04 -2.22
CA VAL A 337 19.43 5.40 -1.24
C VAL A 337 19.08 4.22 -0.33
N VAL A 338 19.26 3.00 -0.82
CA VAL A 338 19.23 1.76 -0.04
C VAL A 338 20.48 0.96 -0.38
N ARG A 339 21.15 0.40 0.60
CA ARG A 339 22.32 -0.46 0.41
C ARG A 339 22.12 -1.79 1.13
N GLU A 340 22.03 -2.87 0.37
CA GLU A 340 21.81 -4.23 0.90
C GLU A 340 20.64 -4.28 1.93
N GLY A 341 19.52 -3.65 1.59
CA GLY A 341 18.33 -3.60 2.46
C GLY A 341 18.38 -2.55 3.58
N VAL A 342 19.43 -1.76 3.66
CA VAL A 342 19.56 -0.70 4.67
C VAL A 342 19.33 0.68 4.03
N LEU A 343 18.28 1.37 4.50
CA LEU A 343 17.98 2.74 4.08
C LEU A 343 19.13 3.66 4.48
N GLN A 344 19.60 4.48 3.54
CA GLN A 344 20.71 5.41 3.76
C GLN A 344 20.19 6.78 4.23
N ASP A 345 20.99 7.48 5.04
CA ASP A 345 20.63 8.82 5.54
C ASP A 345 21.02 9.91 4.53
N VAL A 346 20.31 9.90 3.39
CA VAL A 346 20.52 10.85 2.28
C VAL A 346 19.33 11.81 2.08
N PHE A 347 18.32 11.71 2.92
CA PHE A 347 17.08 12.48 2.77
C PHE A 347 16.97 13.69 3.73
N GLY A 348 17.93 13.92 4.58
CA GLY A 348 18.04 15.11 5.46
C GLY A 348 17.13 15.10 6.67
#